data_be50129514ffb9b08dd401b104d28920
#
_entry.id   be50129514ffb9b08dd401b104d28920
#
_cell.length_a   1.000
_cell.length_b   1.000
_cell.length_c   1.000
_cell.angle_alpha   90.00
_cell.angle_beta   90.00
_cell.angle_gamma   90.00
#
_symmetry.space_group_name_H-M   'P 1'
#
loop_
_entity.id
_entity.type
_entity.pdbx_description
1 polymer ?
#
loop_
_entity_poly.entity_id
_entity_poly.type
_entity_poly.pdbx_seq_one_letter_code
_entity_poly.pdbx_strand_id
1 'polypeptide(L)'
;MVRALTFDVGNTLILASPRFWLLPLLEARGLRPRGDVRKAALEAFRFYEENHLKARDLETALGLWREFHRRLLVGMGLEDHAEALSRELVARWKDPATWPLVPGAEATLKALRAKGYPLAVVSNWDATLPEILEVVGLGRYFDHLSVSAVSGYAKPDPRLFREALEALGV
;
A
#
# COMPACT_ATOMS: atom_id res chain seq x y z
N MET A 1 19.04 -1.91 24.52
CA MET A 1 18.71 -0.53 24.04
C MET A 1 18.23 -0.65 22.60
N VAL A 2 17.07 -0.04 22.24
CA VAL A 2 16.59 0.00 20.83
C VAL A 2 17.50 0.93 20.05
N ARG A 3 18.02 0.46 18.89
CA ARG A 3 18.96 1.21 18.06
C ARG A 3 18.30 1.78 16.80
N ALA A 4 17.27 1.12 16.28
CA ALA A 4 16.51 1.53 15.10
C ALA A 4 15.11 0.94 15.16
N LEU A 5 14.20 1.41 14.30
CA LEU A 5 12.83 0.93 14.20
C LEU A 5 12.47 0.69 12.73
N THR A 6 11.77 -0.42 12.48
CA THR A 6 11.21 -0.72 11.16
C THR A 6 9.69 -0.68 11.22
N PHE A 7 9.06 -0.21 10.15
CA PHE A 7 7.62 -0.07 10.04
C PHE A 7 7.09 -0.86 8.85
N ASP A 8 6.00 -1.56 9.07
CA ASP A 8 5.12 -1.94 7.97
C ASP A 8 4.29 -0.72 7.53
N VAL A 9 3.66 -0.80 6.34
CA VAL A 9 2.88 0.31 5.78
C VAL A 9 1.38 0.01 5.78
N GLY A 10 0.97 -1.10 5.17
CA GLY A 10 -0.45 -1.42 5.04
C GLY A 10 -1.15 -1.64 6.38
N ASN A 11 -2.19 -0.86 6.67
CA ASN A 11 -2.92 -0.85 7.96
C ASN A 11 -2.07 -0.49 9.19
N THR A 12 -0.82 -0.10 8.98
CA THR A 12 0.08 0.42 10.03
C THR A 12 0.28 1.93 9.89
N LEU A 13 0.54 2.41 8.68
CA LEU A 13 0.73 3.82 8.35
C LEU A 13 -0.36 4.34 7.40
N ILE A 14 -0.81 3.51 6.48
CA ILE A 14 -1.82 3.80 5.46
C ILE A 14 -2.97 2.81 5.61
N LEU A 15 -4.21 3.30 5.58
CA LEU A 15 -5.42 2.46 5.62
C LEU A 15 -5.64 1.80 4.26
N ALA A 16 -5.38 0.49 4.17
CA ALA A 16 -5.44 -0.27 2.92
C ALA A 16 -6.84 -0.85 2.61
N SER A 17 -7.81 -0.77 3.54
CA SER A 17 -9.15 -1.34 3.33
C SER A 17 -9.97 -0.54 2.30
N PRO A 18 -10.64 -1.20 1.34
CA PRO A 18 -11.55 -0.57 0.38
C PRO A 18 -12.66 0.28 1.01
N ARG A 19 -12.98 0.03 2.29
CA ARG A 19 -13.92 0.82 3.06
C ARG A 19 -13.56 2.31 3.10
N PHE A 20 -12.27 2.64 3.09
CA PHE A 20 -11.80 4.01 3.28
C PHE A 20 -11.61 4.77 1.97
N TRP A 21 -11.31 4.09 0.86
CA TRP A 21 -10.99 4.74 -0.42
C TRP A 21 -11.97 4.40 -1.55
N LEU A 22 -12.57 3.18 -1.57
CA LEU A 22 -13.46 2.75 -2.65
C LEU A 22 -14.94 2.99 -2.32
N LEU A 23 -15.42 2.57 -1.14
CA LEU A 23 -16.84 2.68 -0.83
C LEU A 23 -17.37 4.12 -0.88
N PRO A 24 -16.65 5.14 -0.36
CA PRO A 24 -17.09 6.54 -0.51
C PRO A 24 -17.17 6.99 -1.98
N LEU A 25 -16.27 6.51 -2.82
CA LEU A 25 -16.30 6.80 -4.27
C LEU A 25 -17.53 6.18 -4.95
N LEU A 26 -17.87 4.94 -4.63
CA LEU A 26 -19.04 4.26 -5.17
C LEU A 26 -20.34 4.95 -4.73
N GLU A 27 -20.43 5.31 -3.45
CA GLU A 27 -21.57 6.01 -2.89
C GLU A 27 -21.79 7.38 -3.56
N ALA A 28 -20.75 8.16 -3.76
CA ALA A 28 -20.80 9.44 -4.49
C ALA A 28 -21.31 9.31 -5.95
N ARG A 29 -21.27 8.10 -6.51
CA ARG A 29 -21.77 7.76 -7.87
C ARG A 29 -23.12 7.05 -7.86
N GLY A 30 -23.73 6.87 -6.70
CA GLY A 30 -24.96 6.11 -6.56
C GLY A 30 -24.79 4.62 -6.85
N LEU A 31 -23.54 4.12 -6.87
CA LEU A 31 -23.25 2.71 -7.09
C LEU A 31 -23.24 1.96 -5.75
N ARG A 32 -23.93 0.83 -5.72
CA ARG A 32 -23.99 -0.03 -4.53
C ARG A 32 -23.48 -1.42 -4.85
N PRO A 33 -22.59 -1.99 -4.05
CA PRO A 33 -22.21 -3.39 -4.17
C PRO A 33 -23.43 -4.29 -4.08
N ARG A 34 -23.49 -5.28 -4.96
CA ARG A 34 -24.51 -6.35 -4.97
C ARG A 34 -23.96 -7.65 -4.40
N GLY A 35 -22.62 -7.79 -4.39
CA GLY A 35 -21.88 -8.92 -3.85
C GLY A 35 -21.34 -8.69 -2.45
N ASP A 36 -20.69 -9.71 -1.89
CA ASP A 36 -20.01 -9.65 -0.59
C ASP A 36 -18.69 -8.89 -0.71
N VAL A 37 -18.68 -7.65 -0.21
CA VAL A 37 -17.52 -6.74 -0.24
C VAL A 37 -16.31 -7.34 0.49
N ARG A 38 -16.53 -8.03 1.62
CA ARG A 38 -15.45 -8.62 2.41
C ARG A 38 -14.79 -9.76 1.65
N LYS A 39 -15.59 -10.65 1.07
CA LYS A 39 -15.10 -11.76 0.26
C LYS A 39 -14.35 -11.23 -0.97
N ALA A 40 -14.92 -10.28 -1.69
CA ALA A 40 -14.30 -9.65 -2.84
C ALA A 40 -12.94 -9.02 -2.49
N ALA A 41 -12.86 -8.31 -1.34
CA ALA A 41 -11.61 -7.73 -0.86
C ALA A 41 -10.56 -8.82 -0.55
N LEU A 42 -10.93 -9.89 0.15
CA LEU A 42 -10.00 -10.99 0.47
C LEU A 42 -9.45 -11.66 -0.79
N GLU A 43 -10.28 -11.90 -1.80
CA GLU A 43 -9.87 -12.50 -3.07
C GLU A 43 -8.96 -11.57 -3.88
N ALA A 44 -9.28 -10.28 -3.94
CA ALA A 44 -8.46 -9.29 -4.63
C ALA A 44 -7.09 -9.10 -3.93
N PHE A 45 -7.06 -9.05 -2.59
CA PHE A 45 -5.80 -8.95 -1.84
C PHE A 45 -4.96 -10.22 -1.96
N ARG A 46 -5.56 -11.41 -1.98
CA ARG A 46 -4.82 -12.65 -2.27
C ARG A 46 -4.15 -12.59 -3.64
N PHE A 47 -4.88 -12.18 -4.66
CA PHE A 47 -4.31 -11.99 -5.99
C PHE A 47 -3.14 -11.00 -5.98
N TYR A 48 -3.25 -9.88 -5.24
CA TYR A 48 -2.19 -8.91 -5.09
C TYR A 48 -0.95 -9.53 -4.41
N GLU A 49 -1.13 -10.22 -3.30
CA GLU A 49 -0.06 -10.87 -2.54
C GLU A 49 0.70 -11.91 -3.39
N GLU A 50 -0.01 -12.69 -4.21
CA GLU A 50 0.59 -13.69 -5.11
C GLU A 50 1.38 -13.08 -6.28
N ASN A 51 1.15 -11.81 -6.63
CA ASN A 51 1.69 -11.20 -7.83
C ASN A 51 2.57 -9.96 -7.59
N HIS A 52 2.53 -9.32 -6.41
CA HIS A 52 3.21 -8.05 -6.18
C HIS A 52 4.74 -8.09 -6.38
N LEU A 53 5.39 -9.23 -6.14
CA LEU A 53 6.83 -9.40 -6.40
C LEU A 53 7.22 -9.28 -7.89
N LYS A 54 6.26 -9.39 -8.81
CA LYS A 54 6.46 -9.19 -10.24
C LYS A 54 6.35 -7.71 -10.64
N ALA A 55 5.76 -6.90 -9.79
CA ALA A 55 5.49 -5.48 -10.01
C ALA A 55 6.70 -4.61 -9.57
N ARG A 56 7.83 -4.78 -10.28
CA ARG A 56 9.15 -4.24 -9.91
C ARG A 56 9.43 -2.85 -10.45
N ASP A 57 8.60 -2.38 -11.34
CA ASP A 57 8.62 -1.04 -11.93
C ASP A 57 7.21 -0.44 -11.94
N LEU A 58 7.12 0.84 -12.28
CA LEU A 58 5.87 1.57 -12.24
C LEU A 58 4.82 1.02 -13.21
N GLU A 59 5.21 0.61 -14.41
CA GLU A 59 4.29 0.10 -15.43
C GLU A 59 3.64 -1.20 -14.96
N THR A 60 4.44 -2.17 -14.52
CA THR A 60 3.95 -3.45 -14.00
C THR A 60 3.15 -3.30 -12.72
N ALA A 61 3.51 -2.35 -11.85
CA ALA A 61 2.78 -2.05 -10.63
C ALA A 61 1.39 -1.45 -10.90
N LEU A 62 1.28 -0.48 -11.81
CA LEU A 62 -0.01 0.09 -12.20
C LEU A 62 -0.90 -0.92 -12.93
N GLY A 63 -0.31 -1.81 -13.73
CA GLY A 63 -1.01 -2.95 -14.33
C GLY A 63 -1.57 -3.91 -13.29
N LEU A 64 -0.80 -4.23 -12.25
CA LEU A 64 -1.23 -5.04 -11.12
C LEU A 64 -2.39 -4.38 -10.36
N TRP A 65 -2.30 -3.09 -10.05
CA TRP A 65 -3.35 -2.33 -9.38
C TRP A 65 -4.64 -2.28 -10.21
N ARG A 66 -4.53 -2.11 -11.54
CA ARG A 66 -5.70 -2.14 -12.41
C ARG A 66 -6.43 -3.48 -12.32
N GLU A 67 -5.72 -4.60 -12.40
CA GLU A 67 -6.31 -5.93 -12.29
C GLU A 67 -6.86 -6.20 -10.88
N PHE A 68 -6.17 -5.75 -9.82
CA PHE A 68 -6.67 -5.79 -8.44
C PHE A 68 -8.02 -5.08 -8.31
N HIS A 69 -8.11 -3.84 -8.77
CA HIS A 69 -9.34 -3.06 -8.72
C HIS A 69 -10.47 -3.70 -9.55
N ARG A 70 -10.14 -4.20 -10.74
CA ARG A 70 -11.10 -4.90 -11.60
C ARG A 70 -11.69 -6.13 -10.89
N ARG A 71 -10.84 -6.98 -10.31
CA ARG A 71 -11.27 -8.17 -9.54
C ARG A 71 -12.13 -7.80 -8.35
N LEU A 72 -11.72 -6.80 -7.60
CA LEU A 72 -12.47 -6.28 -6.46
C LEU A 72 -13.88 -5.85 -6.88
N LEU A 73 -14.00 -5.03 -7.93
CA LEU A 73 -15.26 -4.52 -8.43
C LEU A 73 -16.16 -5.63 -8.98
N VAL A 74 -15.61 -6.59 -9.72
CA VAL A 74 -16.34 -7.77 -10.19
C VAL A 74 -16.85 -8.60 -9.00
N GLY A 75 -16.02 -8.89 -8.02
CA GLY A 75 -16.42 -9.60 -6.81
C GLY A 75 -17.50 -8.88 -5.99
N MET A 76 -17.55 -7.55 -6.10
CA MET A 76 -18.59 -6.71 -5.49
C MET A 76 -19.90 -6.68 -6.32
N GLY A 77 -19.98 -7.37 -7.46
CA GLY A 77 -21.15 -7.38 -8.34
C GLY A 77 -21.32 -6.09 -9.16
N LEU A 78 -20.20 -5.44 -9.52
CA LEU A 78 -20.13 -4.20 -10.31
C LEU A 78 -19.41 -4.43 -11.65
N GLU A 79 -19.70 -5.57 -12.32
CA GLU A 79 -19.05 -6.02 -13.55
C GLU A 79 -19.12 -4.97 -14.66
N ASP A 80 -20.31 -4.36 -14.84
CA ASP A 80 -20.56 -3.37 -15.88
C ASP A 80 -19.73 -2.08 -15.73
N HIS A 81 -19.22 -1.82 -14.52
CA HIS A 81 -18.41 -0.65 -14.17
C HIS A 81 -16.94 -0.97 -13.94
N ALA A 82 -16.57 -2.25 -13.84
CA ALA A 82 -15.28 -2.69 -13.37
C ALA A 82 -14.11 -2.16 -14.21
N GLU A 83 -14.23 -2.18 -15.53
CA GLU A 83 -13.18 -1.73 -16.45
C GLU A 83 -12.97 -0.21 -16.37
N ALA A 84 -14.05 0.59 -16.39
CA ALA A 84 -13.96 2.03 -16.32
C ALA A 84 -13.43 2.51 -14.95
N LEU A 85 -13.99 1.98 -13.86
CA LEU A 85 -13.61 2.34 -12.51
C LEU A 85 -12.18 1.88 -12.15
N SER A 86 -11.74 0.72 -12.63
CA SER A 86 -10.37 0.26 -12.37
C SER A 86 -9.32 1.18 -13.00
N ARG A 87 -9.57 1.68 -14.22
CA ARG A 87 -8.70 2.68 -14.88
C ARG A 87 -8.66 3.99 -14.10
N GLU A 88 -9.82 4.46 -13.67
CA GLU A 88 -9.92 5.71 -12.93
C GLU A 88 -9.22 5.61 -11.56
N LEU A 89 -9.41 4.52 -10.82
CA LEU A 89 -8.75 4.29 -9.55
C LEU A 89 -7.22 4.29 -9.71
N VAL A 90 -6.72 3.62 -10.75
CA VAL A 90 -5.29 3.66 -11.06
C VAL A 90 -4.83 5.06 -11.43
N ALA A 91 -5.58 5.82 -12.23
CA ALA A 91 -5.19 7.18 -12.60
C ALA A 91 -5.05 8.13 -11.38
N ARG A 92 -5.69 7.79 -10.26
CA ARG A 92 -5.66 8.57 -9.01
C ARG A 92 -4.58 8.12 -8.01
N TRP A 93 -3.67 7.24 -8.40
CA TRP A 93 -2.68 6.69 -7.47
C TRP A 93 -1.74 7.74 -6.84
N LYS A 94 -1.56 8.90 -7.46
CA LYS A 94 -0.82 10.06 -6.91
C LYS A 94 -1.71 11.06 -6.14
N ASP A 95 -2.99 10.77 -6.00
CA ASP A 95 -3.89 11.59 -5.17
C ASP A 95 -3.75 11.16 -3.71
N PRO A 96 -3.31 12.03 -2.77
CA PRO A 96 -3.18 11.69 -1.36
C PRO A 96 -4.48 11.16 -0.74
N ALA A 97 -5.64 11.58 -1.25
CA ALA A 97 -6.95 11.11 -0.79
C ALA A 97 -7.18 9.61 -1.05
N THR A 98 -6.40 9.00 -1.97
CA THR A 98 -6.42 7.55 -2.23
C THR A 98 -5.76 6.75 -1.09
N TRP A 99 -4.89 7.39 -0.31
CA TRP A 99 -4.04 6.76 0.69
C TRP A 99 -4.26 7.35 2.09
N PRO A 100 -5.46 7.22 2.69
CA PRO A 100 -5.73 7.81 4.00
C PRO A 100 -4.79 7.23 5.06
N LEU A 101 -4.23 8.12 5.87
CA LEU A 101 -3.29 7.73 6.93
C LEU A 101 -4.02 7.08 8.11
N VAL A 102 -3.34 6.15 8.76
CA VAL A 102 -3.76 5.65 10.07
C VAL A 102 -3.67 6.82 11.08
N PRO A 103 -4.73 7.07 11.88
CA PRO A 103 -4.71 8.13 12.87
C PRO A 103 -3.49 8.06 13.79
N GLY A 104 -2.74 9.15 13.88
CA GLY A 104 -1.52 9.23 14.70
C GLY A 104 -0.25 8.71 14.04
N ALA A 105 -0.29 8.13 12.85
CA ALA A 105 0.89 7.60 12.16
C ALA A 105 1.98 8.66 12.02
N GLU A 106 1.67 9.80 11.42
CA GLU A 106 2.65 10.87 11.23
C GLU A 106 3.19 11.43 12.55
N ALA A 107 2.31 11.68 13.53
CA ALA A 107 2.71 12.17 14.84
C ALA A 107 3.70 11.22 15.54
N THR A 108 3.48 9.91 15.41
CA THR A 108 4.38 8.88 15.94
C THR A 108 5.74 8.91 15.26
N LEU A 109 5.77 8.95 13.92
CA LEU A 109 7.03 9.02 13.16
C LEU A 109 7.83 10.28 13.51
N LYS A 110 7.14 11.43 13.58
CA LYS A 110 7.74 12.70 13.98
C LYS A 110 8.35 12.64 15.39
N ALA A 111 7.63 12.05 16.35
CA ALA A 111 8.12 11.90 17.73
C ALA A 111 9.33 10.98 17.83
N LEU A 112 9.38 9.90 17.04
CA LEU A 112 10.51 8.97 16.99
C LEU A 112 11.75 9.62 16.35
N ARG A 113 11.56 10.37 15.26
CA ARG A 113 12.65 11.16 14.64
C ARG A 113 13.20 12.20 15.58
N ALA A 114 12.35 12.89 16.34
CA ALA A 114 12.79 13.88 17.34
C ALA A 114 13.62 13.26 18.47
N LYS A 115 13.44 11.96 18.75
CA LYS A 115 14.27 11.19 19.69
C LYS A 115 15.55 10.63 19.06
N GLY A 116 15.81 10.91 17.79
CA GLY A 116 17.01 10.49 17.08
C GLY A 116 17.01 9.03 16.60
N TYR A 117 15.87 8.33 16.60
CA TYR A 117 15.84 6.96 16.08
C TYR A 117 15.96 6.94 14.55
N PRO A 118 16.88 6.14 13.99
CA PRO A 118 16.83 5.74 12.59
C PRO A 118 15.57 4.94 12.32
N LEU A 119 14.88 5.26 11.21
CA LEU A 119 13.62 4.60 10.81
C LEU A 119 13.74 4.02 9.42
N ALA A 120 13.24 2.79 9.21
CA ALA A 120 13.09 2.21 7.89
C ALA A 120 11.68 1.63 7.69
N VAL A 121 11.27 1.53 6.43
CA VAL A 121 10.12 0.74 6.01
C VAL A 121 10.56 -0.68 5.68
N VAL A 122 9.75 -1.68 6.09
CA VAL A 122 9.86 -3.07 5.64
C VAL A 122 8.46 -3.54 5.26
N SER A 123 8.13 -3.50 3.97
CA SER A 123 6.77 -3.73 3.51
C SER A 123 6.67 -4.68 2.31
N ASN A 124 5.65 -5.54 2.34
CA ASN A 124 5.24 -6.30 1.17
C ASN A 124 4.39 -5.37 0.29
N TRP A 125 5.06 -4.75 -0.68
CA TRP A 125 4.46 -3.79 -1.59
C TRP A 125 5.16 -3.84 -2.95
N ASP A 126 4.52 -3.29 -3.97
CA ASP A 126 5.08 -3.12 -5.30
C ASP A 126 5.95 -1.85 -5.43
N ALA A 127 6.47 -1.59 -6.62
CA ALA A 127 7.38 -0.48 -6.88
C ALA A 127 6.78 0.92 -6.71
N THR A 128 5.48 1.07 -6.48
CA THR A 128 4.84 2.38 -6.25
C THR A 128 5.08 2.95 -4.85
N LEU A 129 5.45 2.12 -3.86
CA LEU A 129 5.48 2.53 -2.46
C LEU A 129 6.32 3.78 -2.16
N PRO A 130 7.55 3.94 -2.71
CA PRO A 130 8.34 5.14 -2.44
C PRO A 130 7.60 6.42 -2.83
N GLU A 131 7.00 6.47 -4.03
CA GLU A 131 6.24 7.63 -4.48
C GLU A 131 4.96 7.85 -3.66
N ILE A 132 4.26 6.78 -3.25
CA ILE A 132 3.09 6.89 -2.38
C ILE A 132 3.47 7.53 -1.04
N LEU A 133 4.58 7.12 -0.44
CA LEU A 133 5.06 7.70 0.83
C LEU A 133 5.41 9.19 0.68
N GLU A 134 5.96 9.60 -0.46
CA GLU A 134 6.19 11.03 -0.77
C GLU A 134 4.87 11.79 -0.93
N VAL A 135 3.91 11.24 -1.68
CA VAL A 135 2.59 11.83 -1.91
C VAL A 135 1.84 12.08 -0.59
N VAL A 136 1.90 11.15 0.36
CA VAL A 136 1.27 11.31 1.68
C VAL A 136 2.16 12.02 2.71
N GLY A 137 3.35 12.45 2.31
CA GLY A 137 4.29 13.22 3.15
C GLY A 137 5.01 12.42 4.23
N LEU A 138 4.98 11.07 4.17
CA LEU A 138 5.65 10.23 5.15
C LEU A 138 7.09 9.83 4.75
N GLY A 139 7.45 9.92 3.47
CA GLY A 139 8.77 9.53 2.96
C GLY A 139 9.93 10.19 3.73
N ARG A 140 9.78 11.45 4.09
CA ARG A 140 10.77 12.27 4.82
C ARG A 140 11.17 11.73 6.21
N TYR A 141 10.39 10.81 6.78
CA TYR A 141 10.69 10.25 8.11
C TYR A 141 11.58 9.01 8.05
N PHE A 142 11.80 8.43 6.88
CA PHE A 142 12.52 7.17 6.72
C PHE A 142 13.92 7.40 6.13
N ASP A 143 14.89 6.71 6.70
CA ASP A 143 16.27 6.68 6.22
C ASP A 143 16.45 5.59 5.13
N HIS A 144 15.56 4.58 5.10
CA HIS A 144 15.58 3.50 4.11
C HIS A 144 14.20 2.89 3.89
N LEU A 145 13.97 2.37 2.68
CA LEU A 145 12.75 1.68 2.28
C LEU A 145 13.09 0.30 1.70
N SER A 146 12.83 -0.77 2.46
CA SER A 146 12.88 -2.15 1.97
C SER A 146 11.49 -2.54 1.46
N VAL A 147 11.33 -2.48 0.13
CA VAL A 147 10.08 -2.77 -0.59
C VAL A 147 10.20 -4.12 -1.28
N SER A 148 9.33 -5.06 -0.96
CA SER A 148 9.47 -6.45 -1.38
C SER A 148 9.62 -6.65 -2.89
N ALA A 149 8.86 -5.95 -3.72
CA ALA A 149 8.97 -6.08 -5.18
C ALA A 149 10.31 -5.54 -5.71
N VAL A 150 10.87 -4.51 -5.09
CA VAL A 150 12.17 -3.93 -5.45
C VAL A 150 13.32 -4.83 -4.97
N SER A 151 13.26 -5.25 -3.71
CA SER A 151 14.27 -6.11 -3.08
C SER A 151 14.26 -7.55 -3.62
N GLY A 152 13.11 -8.00 -4.16
CA GLY A 152 12.93 -9.37 -4.66
C GLY A 152 12.59 -10.41 -3.57
N TYR A 153 12.36 -9.98 -2.33
CA TYR A 153 12.02 -10.81 -1.19
C TYR A 153 10.81 -10.22 -0.47
N ALA A 154 9.89 -11.07 0.00
CA ALA A 154 8.71 -10.64 0.76
C ALA A 154 8.76 -11.17 2.20
N LYS A 155 8.21 -10.42 3.15
CA LYS A 155 7.97 -10.95 4.50
C LYS A 155 7.18 -12.26 4.41
N PRO A 156 7.54 -13.31 5.16
CA PRO A 156 8.43 -13.32 6.34
C PRO A 156 9.91 -13.60 6.04
N ASP A 157 10.38 -13.46 4.79
CA ASP A 157 11.79 -13.70 4.45
C ASP A 157 12.70 -12.72 5.23
N PRO A 158 13.67 -13.24 6.00
CA PRO A 158 14.56 -12.40 6.82
C PRO A 158 15.45 -11.48 6.00
N ARG A 159 15.66 -11.75 4.71
CA ARG A 159 16.49 -10.91 3.84
C ARG A 159 15.95 -9.49 3.71
N LEU A 160 14.60 -9.35 3.65
CA LEU A 160 13.99 -8.02 3.57
C LEU A 160 14.24 -7.19 4.83
N PHE A 161 14.22 -7.82 6.01
CA PHE A 161 14.57 -7.14 7.27
C PHE A 161 16.06 -6.83 7.38
N ARG A 162 16.91 -7.75 6.93
CA ARG A 162 18.36 -7.60 6.97
C ARG A 162 18.82 -6.42 6.12
N GLU A 163 18.25 -6.26 4.92
CA GLU A 163 18.48 -5.10 4.05
C GLU A 163 18.23 -3.78 4.80
N ALA A 164 17.09 -3.66 5.49
CA ALA A 164 16.76 -2.47 6.27
C ALA A 164 17.75 -2.24 7.43
N LEU A 165 18.13 -3.29 8.16
CA LEU A 165 19.07 -3.18 9.29
C LEU A 165 20.48 -2.76 8.82
N GLU A 166 20.96 -3.36 7.74
CA GLU A 166 22.26 -3.01 7.13
C GLU A 166 22.28 -1.55 6.67
N ALA A 167 21.20 -1.10 6.00
CA ALA A 167 21.07 0.29 5.56
C ALA A 167 21.04 1.28 6.74
N LEU A 168 20.50 0.88 7.90
CA LEU A 168 20.48 1.69 9.12
C LEU A 168 21.76 1.56 9.97
N GLY A 169 22.74 0.73 9.57
CA GLY A 169 24.00 0.52 10.29
C GLY A 169 23.82 -0.20 11.64
N VAL A 170 22.86 -1.09 11.76
CA VAL A 170 22.55 -1.79 13.03
C VAL A 170 22.53 -3.32 12.85
#